data_5c75c8c3b7f9c27b0890280c0e969183
#
_entry.id   5c75c8c3b7f9c27b0890280c0e969183
#
_cell.length_a   1.000
_cell.length_b   1.000
_cell.length_c   1.000
_cell.angle_alpha   90.00
_cell.angle_beta   90.00
_cell.angle_gamma   90.00
#
_symmetry.space_group_name_H-M   'P 1'
#
loop_
_entity.id
_entity.type
_entity.pdbx_description
1 polymer ?
#
loop_
_entity_poly.entity_id
_entity_poly.type
_entity_poly.pdbx_seq_one_letter_code
_entity_poly.pdbx_strand_id
1 'polypeptide(L)'
;VRARFDKDPNAVLSEIGISFLTDNLRAVITSVDAKDTDSSENDDSIHSSGGPVTHKPDSSISLTWKVDNPDKDDLRFRLQYRQVGSNTWFDLLKPQEKLTKESYSWETADLPEGRYRVRVVATDELSNPPDRVTRDEMESSVVLVDNTPPVIEGLKVVGKRVQGVAIDGVGPIARIEIAQAGSDEWTPFYPTDGIFDEQREEFDVDVSKLAPVTPALLTLRVYDKANNFVVRSILLK
;
A
#
# COMPACT_ATOMS: atom_id res chain seq x y z
N VAL A 1 5.04 -20.12 -51.77
CA VAL A 1 6.04 -21.21 -51.81
C VAL A 1 5.81 -22.00 -53.10
N ARG A 2 6.87 -22.34 -53.84
CA ARG A 2 6.81 -23.22 -54.99
C ARG A 2 7.80 -24.34 -54.82
N ALA A 3 7.33 -25.59 -54.84
CA ALA A 3 8.16 -26.76 -54.86
C ALA A 3 8.27 -27.26 -56.33
N ARG A 4 9.47 -27.66 -56.77
CA ARG A 4 9.73 -28.19 -58.10
C ARG A 4 10.55 -29.49 -57.98
N PHE A 5 10.10 -30.53 -58.62
CA PHE A 5 10.72 -31.83 -58.61
C PHE A 5 11.31 -32.04 -60.02
N ASP A 6 12.64 -31.95 -60.16
CA ASP A 6 13.32 -31.99 -61.47
C ASP A 6 13.91 -33.35 -61.79
N LYS A 7 14.05 -34.23 -60.80
CA LYS A 7 14.78 -35.52 -60.97
C LYS A 7 13.97 -36.78 -60.73
N ASP A 8 12.86 -36.66 -60.02
CA ASP A 8 11.98 -37.78 -59.74
C ASP A 8 10.51 -37.40 -59.95
N PRO A 9 9.89 -37.88 -61.05
CA PRO A 9 8.50 -37.56 -61.34
C PRO A 9 7.51 -38.21 -60.40
N ASN A 10 7.94 -39.19 -59.55
CA ASN A 10 7.10 -39.85 -58.57
C ASN A 10 7.28 -39.30 -57.14
N ALA A 11 8.10 -38.28 -56.99
CA ALA A 11 8.30 -37.65 -55.68
C ALA A 11 6.99 -36.99 -55.21
N VAL A 12 6.63 -37.26 -53.95
CA VAL A 12 5.46 -36.72 -53.31
C VAL A 12 5.89 -35.77 -52.16
N LEU A 13 5.42 -34.56 -52.20
CA LEU A 13 5.59 -33.62 -51.10
C LEU A 13 4.48 -33.85 -50.10
N SER A 14 4.82 -34.41 -48.92
CA SER A 14 3.84 -34.78 -47.89
C SER A 14 3.56 -33.65 -46.94
N GLU A 15 4.50 -32.70 -46.74
CA GLU A 15 4.33 -31.60 -45.79
C GLU A 15 5.21 -30.38 -46.19
N ILE A 16 4.68 -29.22 -45.95
CA ILE A 16 5.44 -27.96 -45.98
C ILE A 16 5.16 -27.23 -44.67
N GLY A 17 6.15 -27.12 -43.81
CA GLY A 17 6.12 -26.25 -42.65
C GLY A 17 6.57 -24.85 -42.99
N ILE A 18 5.75 -23.85 -42.67
CA ILE A 18 6.09 -22.44 -42.81
C ILE A 18 6.08 -21.83 -41.39
N SER A 19 7.24 -21.40 -40.95
CA SER A 19 7.34 -20.56 -39.75
C SER A 19 7.27 -19.10 -40.16
N PHE A 20 6.41 -18.35 -39.51
CA PHE A 20 6.33 -16.90 -39.69
C PHE A 20 6.30 -16.22 -38.30
N LEU A 21 6.86 -15.03 -38.23
CA LEU A 21 6.72 -14.17 -37.09
C LEU A 21 5.48 -13.29 -37.32
N THR A 22 4.58 -13.29 -36.33
CA THR A 22 3.47 -12.33 -36.27
C THR A 22 4.02 -10.94 -35.96
N ASP A 23 3.26 -9.90 -36.27
CA ASP A 23 3.57 -8.57 -35.77
C ASP A 23 3.45 -8.58 -34.25
N ASN A 24 4.43 -7.97 -33.57
CA ASN A 24 4.41 -7.82 -32.12
C ASN A 24 3.45 -6.68 -31.76
N LEU A 25 2.41 -6.98 -30.98
CA LEU A 25 1.47 -6.02 -30.45
C LEU A 25 1.93 -5.57 -29.05
N ARG A 26 1.97 -4.27 -28.85
CA ARG A 26 2.41 -3.71 -27.57
C ARG A 26 1.43 -4.05 -26.45
N ALA A 27 1.94 -4.58 -25.35
CA ALA A 27 1.20 -4.66 -24.09
C ALA A 27 0.97 -3.24 -23.53
N VAL A 28 -0.25 -2.94 -23.08
CA VAL A 28 -0.66 -1.61 -22.62
C VAL A 28 -1.07 -1.68 -21.15
N ILE A 29 -0.47 -0.84 -20.31
CA ILE A 29 -0.87 -0.72 -18.90
C ILE A 29 -2.17 0.05 -18.84
N THR A 30 -3.21 -0.54 -18.25
CA THR A 30 -4.56 0.04 -18.18
C THR A 30 -4.88 0.69 -16.84
N SER A 31 -4.23 0.28 -15.77
CA SER A 31 -4.30 0.94 -14.46
C SER A 31 -3.04 0.71 -13.65
N VAL A 32 -2.73 1.65 -12.74
CA VAL A 32 -1.73 1.53 -11.69
C VAL A 32 -2.37 2.03 -10.41
N ASP A 33 -2.58 1.13 -9.46
CA ASP A 33 -3.19 1.38 -8.17
C ASP A 33 -2.14 1.24 -7.07
N ALA A 34 -2.14 2.19 -6.14
CA ALA A 34 -1.33 2.16 -4.93
C ALA A 34 -2.27 2.31 -3.73
N LYS A 35 -2.21 1.35 -2.82
CA LYS A 35 -3.03 1.33 -1.60
C LYS A 35 -2.12 1.09 -0.41
N ASP A 36 -2.44 1.72 0.71
CA ASP A 36 -1.89 1.29 1.98
C ASP A 36 -2.23 -0.19 2.18
N THR A 37 -1.30 -0.94 2.70
CA THR A 37 -1.57 -2.33 3.05
C THR A 37 -2.59 -2.27 4.17
N ASP A 38 -3.87 -2.52 3.85
CA ASP A 38 -4.92 -2.60 4.88
C ASP A 38 -4.55 -3.73 5.84
N SER A 39 -4.03 -3.36 6.99
CA SER A 39 -3.91 -4.25 8.15
C SER A 39 -5.28 -4.56 8.77
N SER A 40 -6.35 -4.40 8.02
CA SER A 40 -7.74 -4.60 8.43
C SER A 40 -8.26 -6.03 8.21
N GLU A 41 -7.39 -7.02 8.11
CA GLU A 41 -7.81 -8.38 8.44
C GLU A 41 -7.36 -8.66 9.86
N ASN A 42 -8.35 -8.68 10.77
CA ASN A 42 -8.23 -9.13 12.12
C ASN A 42 -7.44 -10.45 12.17
N ASP A 43 -6.15 -10.36 12.42
CA ASP A 43 -5.42 -11.52 12.89
C ASP A 43 -5.67 -11.65 14.40
N ASP A 44 -6.89 -12.11 14.74
CA ASP A 44 -7.27 -12.55 16.10
C ASP A 44 -6.54 -13.84 16.51
N SER A 45 -5.52 -14.23 15.79
CA SER A 45 -4.66 -15.36 16.18
C SER A 45 -3.52 -14.90 17.10
N ILE A 46 -3.86 -14.33 18.25
CA ILE A 46 -2.94 -14.23 19.38
C ILE A 46 -2.78 -15.63 19.99
N HIS A 47 -1.98 -16.46 19.38
CA HIS A 47 -1.39 -17.58 20.08
C HIS A 47 -0.16 -17.09 20.85
N SER A 48 -0.42 -16.75 22.09
CA SER A 48 0.50 -16.40 23.13
C SER A 48 1.63 -17.43 23.26
N SER A 49 2.80 -17.11 22.77
CA SER A 49 4.04 -17.57 23.35
C SER A 49 4.70 -16.36 24.04
N GLY A 50 4.58 -16.30 25.33
CA GLY A 50 5.02 -15.44 26.41
C GLY A 50 6.15 -14.43 26.22
N GLY A 51 6.24 -13.69 25.12
CA GLY A 51 7.16 -12.57 24.93
C GLY A 51 6.39 -11.25 24.73
N PRO A 52 7.02 -10.09 24.96
CA PRO A 52 6.39 -8.80 24.68
C PRO A 52 6.08 -8.71 23.19
N VAL A 53 4.79 -8.55 22.86
CA VAL A 53 4.35 -8.29 21.49
C VAL A 53 4.73 -6.85 21.16
N THR A 54 5.68 -6.67 20.24
CA THR A 54 5.99 -5.36 19.66
C THR A 54 5.16 -5.20 18.40
N HIS A 55 4.18 -4.30 18.45
CA HIS A 55 3.51 -3.86 17.22
C HIS A 55 4.48 -2.99 16.42
N LYS A 56 4.71 -3.35 15.16
CA LYS A 56 5.49 -2.56 14.22
C LYS A 56 4.50 -1.89 13.28
N PRO A 57 4.52 -0.55 13.12
CA PRO A 57 3.72 0.11 12.11
C PRO A 57 3.97 -0.52 10.75
N ASP A 58 2.92 -0.75 9.98
CA ASP A 58 3.05 -1.23 8.61
C ASP A 58 3.37 -0.04 7.71
N SER A 59 4.64 0.09 7.34
CA SER A 59 5.12 1.13 6.44
C SER A 59 5.25 0.62 5.00
N SER A 60 4.38 -0.29 4.57
CA SER A 60 4.37 -0.82 3.22
C SER A 60 3.16 -0.36 2.41
N ILE A 61 3.38 -0.10 1.13
CA ILE A 61 2.35 0.28 0.17
C ILE A 61 2.20 -0.84 -0.86
N SER A 62 0.99 -1.35 -1.00
CA SER A 62 0.67 -2.35 -2.02
C SER A 62 0.48 -1.67 -3.37
N LEU A 63 1.35 -1.98 -4.32
CA LEU A 63 1.26 -1.55 -5.70
C LEU A 63 0.67 -2.69 -6.54
N THR A 64 -0.37 -2.38 -7.32
CA THR A 64 -0.98 -3.32 -8.27
C THR A 64 -1.25 -2.61 -9.60
N TRP A 65 -1.16 -3.34 -10.69
CA TRP A 65 -1.46 -2.79 -12.02
C TRP A 65 -2.13 -3.83 -12.89
N LYS A 66 -2.74 -3.38 -13.96
CA LYS A 66 -3.36 -4.24 -14.96
C LYS A 66 -2.78 -3.96 -16.33
N VAL A 67 -2.60 -4.99 -17.12
CA VAL A 67 -2.05 -4.90 -18.46
C VAL A 67 -2.98 -5.60 -19.45
N ASP A 68 -3.30 -4.91 -20.55
CA ASP A 68 -3.86 -5.53 -21.74
C ASP A 68 -2.68 -6.04 -22.60
N ASN A 69 -2.60 -7.36 -22.75
CA ASN A 69 -1.49 -8.05 -23.43
C ASN A 69 -2.06 -8.97 -24.52
N PRO A 70 -2.31 -8.45 -25.71
CA PRO A 70 -2.99 -9.17 -26.79
C PRO A 70 -2.26 -10.42 -27.27
N ASP A 71 -0.92 -10.36 -27.32
CA ASP A 71 -0.07 -11.46 -27.80
C ASP A 71 0.21 -12.50 -26.72
N LYS A 72 -0.16 -12.20 -25.46
CA LYS A 72 0.11 -13.03 -24.27
C LYS A 72 1.60 -13.28 -24.05
N ASP A 73 2.41 -12.29 -24.37
CA ASP A 73 3.84 -12.32 -24.13
C ASP A 73 4.18 -12.38 -22.65
N ASP A 74 5.31 -12.98 -22.32
CA ASP A 74 5.87 -12.88 -20.99
C ASP A 74 6.40 -11.47 -20.77
N LEU A 75 5.81 -10.77 -19.80
CA LEU A 75 6.14 -9.40 -19.50
C LEU A 75 7.14 -9.30 -18.35
N ARG A 76 7.97 -8.28 -18.43
CA ARG A 76 8.84 -7.82 -17.36
C ARG A 76 8.46 -6.41 -16.97
N PHE A 77 8.42 -6.16 -15.67
CA PHE A 77 8.09 -4.84 -15.12
C PHE A 77 9.30 -4.20 -14.47
N ARG A 78 9.40 -2.88 -14.63
CA ARG A 78 10.31 -2.01 -13.90
C ARG A 78 9.46 -1.00 -13.14
N LEU A 79 9.78 -0.80 -11.86
CA LEU A 79 9.10 0.16 -10.99
C LEU A 79 10.05 1.30 -10.66
N GLN A 80 9.54 2.51 -10.74
CA GLN A 80 10.27 3.72 -10.38
C GLN A 80 9.38 4.62 -9.55
N TYR A 81 9.98 5.36 -8.63
CA TYR A 81 9.26 6.35 -7.82
C TYR A 81 9.94 7.73 -7.92
N ARG A 82 9.16 8.77 -7.66
CA ARG A 82 9.66 10.13 -7.49
C ARG A 82 8.82 10.89 -6.48
N GLN A 83 9.42 11.79 -5.76
CA GLN A 83 8.69 12.74 -4.93
C GLN A 83 7.95 13.75 -5.82
N VAL A 84 6.74 14.14 -5.46
CA VAL A 84 5.97 15.17 -6.18
C VAL A 84 6.73 16.50 -6.13
N GLY A 85 6.92 17.12 -7.29
CA GLY A 85 7.77 18.31 -7.44
C GLY A 85 9.21 18.03 -7.86
N SER A 86 9.66 16.77 -7.79
CA SER A 86 10.95 16.34 -8.35
C SER A 86 10.77 15.84 -9.78
N ASN A 87 11.81 16.04 -10.61
CA ASN A 87 11.86 15.46 -11.97
C ASN A 87 12.71 14.18 -12.04
N THR A 88 13.32 13.78 -10.91
CA THR A 88 14.21 12.61 -10.87
C THR A 88 13.44 11.37 -10.46
N TRP A 89 13.54 10.32 -11.30
CA TRP A 89 13.01 8.99 -11.02
C TRP A 89 14.08 8.10 -10.42
N PHE A 90 13.74 7.35 -9.41
CA PHE A 90 14.57 6.36 -8.75
C PHE A 90 13.99 4.96 -8.97
N ASP A 91 14.86 3.98 -9.21
CA ASP A 91 14.41 2.59 -9.31
C ASP A 91 13.96 2.07 -7.93
N LEU A 92 12.84 1.38 -7.94
CA LEU A 92 12.23 0.80 -6.73
C LEU A 92 12.74 -0.63 -6.52
N LEU A 93 12.97 -1.35 -7.61
CA LEU A 93 13.50 -2.71 -7.58
C LEU A 93 15.00 -2.71 -7.28
N LYS A 94 15.45 -3.73 -6.56
CA LYS A 94 16.88 -3.95 -6.33
C LYS A 94 17.59 -4.29 -7.64
N PRO A 95 18.89 -3.96 -7.78
CA PRO A 95 19.69 -4.42 -8.91
C PRO A 95 19.55 -5.95 -9.05
N GLN A 96 19.30 -6.45 -10.26
CA GLN A 96 19.08 -7.88 -10.55
C GLN A 96 17.69 -8.45 -10.23
N GLU A 97 16.82 -7.71 -9.56
CA GLU A 97 15.45 -8.14 -9.32
C GLU A 97 14.66 -8.16 -10.62
N LYS A 98 14.00 -9.29 -10.87
CA LYS A 98 13.16 -9.48 -12.07
C LYS A 98 11.71 -9.59 -11.63
N LEU A 99 10.91 -8.60 -11.94
CA LEU A 99 9.51 -8.56 -11.62
C LEU A 99 8.67 -8.94 -12.84
N THR A 100 7.89 -10.02 -12.72
CA THR A 100 6.97 -10.51 -13.75
C THR A 100 5.52 -10.55 -13.27
N LYS A 101 5.29 -10.31 -11.98
CA LYS A 101 3.95 -10.23 -11.39
C LYS A 101 3.41 -8.79 -11.49
N GLU A 102 2.10 -8.65 -11.59
CA GLU A 102 1.40 -7.38 -11.65
C GLU A 102 1.12 -6.78 -10.25
N SER A 103 1.99 -7.06 -9.29
CA SER A 103 1.92 -6.54 -7.93
C SER A 103 3.30 -6.45 -7.28
N TYR A 104 3.45 -5.50 -6.36
CA TYR A 104 4.67 -5.31 -5.58
C TYR A 104 4.35 -4.66 -4.23
N SER A 105 5.00 -5.12 -3.14
CA SER A 105 4.94 -4.45 -1.84
C SER A 105 6.12 -3.50 -1.71
N TRP A 106 5.82 -2.20 -1.63
CA TRP A 106 6.82 -1.15 -1.52
C TRP A 106 7.05 -0.76 -0.07
N GLU A 107 8.19 -1.14 0.49
CA GLU A 107 8.61 -0.73 1.84
C GLU A 107 8.98 0.76 1.83
N THR A 108 8.30 1.56 2.64
CA THR A 108 8.45 3.01 2.69
C THR A 108 9.11 3.53 3.97
N ALA A 109 9.47 2.64 4.91
CA ALA A 109 10.03 3.02 6.22
C ALA A 109 11.29 3.91 6.14
N ASP A 110 12.10 3.70 5.11
CA ASP A 110 13.36 4.44 4.90
C ASP A 110 13.20 5.67 3.99
N LEU A 111 11.97 5.99 3.58
CA LEU A 111 11.70 7.15 2.74
C LEU A 111 11.34 8.38 3.57
N PRO A 112 11.76 9.58 3.14
CA PRO A 112 11.22 10.81 3.67
C PRO A 112 9.70 10.86 3.48
N GLU A 113 9.01 11.37 4.49
CA GLU A 113 7.58 11.60 4.40
C GLU A 113 7.22 12.57 3.28
N GLY A 114 6.04 12.40 2.70
CA GLY A 114 5.56 13.27 1.65
C GLY A 114 4.78 12.57 0.55
N ARG A 115 4.58 13.30 -0.54
CA ARG A 115 3.79 12.84 -1.68
C ARG A 115 4.69 12.29 -2.78
N TYR A 116 4.34 11.11 -3.27
CA TYR A 116 5.10 10.38 -4.27
C TYR A 116 4.21 9.98 -5.45
N ARG A 117 4.84 9.67 -6.57
CA ARG A 117 4.26 8.94 -7.69
C ARG A 117 5.12 7.73 -8.00
N VAL A 118 4.46 6.66 -8.38
CA VAL A 118 5.11 5.44 -8.88
C VAL A 118 4.85 5.34 -10.37
N ARG A 119 5.86 4.95 -11.12
CA ARG A 119 5.75 4.64 -12.54
C ARG A 119 6.03 3.16 -12.75
N VAL A 120 5.11 2.50 -13.42
CA VAL A 120 5.27 1.12 -13.90
C VAL A 120 5.67 1.19 -15.37
N VAL A 121 6.71 0.45 -15.74
CA VAL A 121 7.13 0.25 -17.12
C VAL A 121 7.01 -1.22 -17.44
N ALA A 122 6.19 -1.59 -18.41
CA ALA A 122 6.06 -2.94 -18.93
C ALA A 122 6.92 -3.12 -20.18
N THR A 123 7.56 -4.26 -20.32
CA THR A 123 8.32 -4.64 -21.52
C THR A 123 8.11 -6.11 -21.83
N ASP A 124 8.03 -6.45 -23.08
CA ASP A 124 7.88 -7.81 -23.63
C ASP A 124 9.23 -8.44 -24.04
N GLU A 125 10.33 -7.92 -23.49
CA GLU A 125 11.70 -8.37 -23.78
C GLU A 125 11.96 -9.85 -23.49
N LEU A 126 11.10 -10.50 -22.72
CA LEU A 126 11.23 -11.93 -22.41
C LEU A 126 10.75 -12.82 -23.55
N SER A 127 9.84 -12.33 -24.39
CA SER A 127 9.23 -13.06 -25.50
C SER A 127 9.75 -12.60 -26.87
N ASN A 128 10.35 -11.41 -26.96
CA ASN A 128 10.69 -10.79 -28.23
C ASN A 128 12.20 -10.51 -28.40
N PRO A 129 12.72 -10.61 -29.63
CA PRO A 129 14.10 -10.22 -29.92
C PRO A 129 14.29 -8.71 -29.74
N PRO A 130 15.52 -8.22 -29.46
CA PRO A 130 15.79 -6.83 -29.09
C PRO A 130 15.28 -5.75 -30.06
N ASP A 131 15.21 -6.07 -31.35
CA ASP A 131 14.74 -5.17 -32.42
C ASP A 131 13.21 -5.07 -32.53
N ARG A 132 12.48 -5.93 -31.77
CA ARG A 132 11.02 -5.97 -31.75
C ARG A 132 10.42 -5.72 -30.37
N VAL A 133 11.24 -5.51 -29.35
CA VAL A 133 10.78 -5.24 -27.99
C VAL A 133 9.92 -3.98 -27.97
N THR A 134 8.75 -4.08 -27.40
CA THR A 134 7.85 -2.95 -27.13
C THR A 134 7.84 -2.58 -25.66
N ARG A 135 7.43 -1.36 -25.35
CA ARG A 135 7.34 -0.83 -24.00
C ARG A 135 6.12 0.05 -23.86
N ASP A 136 5.54 0.01 -22.65
CA ASP A 136 4.51 0.93 -22.22
C ASP A 136 4.79 1.39 -20.80
N GLU A 137 4.34 2.60 -20.43
CA GLU A 137 4.53 3.12 -19.10
C GLU A 137 3.31 3.89 -18.60
N MET A 138 3.03 3.80 -17.31
CA MET A 138 1.95 4.54 -16.65
C MET A 138 2.35 4.96 -15.24
N GLU A 139 1.95 6.18 -14.86
CA GLU A 139 2.11 6.69 -13.49
C GLU A 139 0.87 6.41 -12.64
N SER A 140 1.08 6.17 -11.36
CA SER A 140 0.01 6.05 -10.36
C SER A 140 -0.65 7.42 -10.07
N SER A 141 -1.77 7.39 -9.37
CA SER A 141 -2.21 8.53 -8.55
C SER A 141 -1.12 8.92 -7.53
N VAL A 142 -1.30 10.05 -6.86
CA VAL A 142 -0.38 10.47 -5.79
C VAL A 142 -0.53 9.54 -4.60
N VAL A 143 0.60 9.07 -4.10
CA VAL A 143 0.75 8.23 -2.91
C VAL A 143 1.30 9.08 -1.77
N LEU A 144 0.71 9.01 -0.60
CA LEU A 144 1.21 9.65 0.62
C LEU A 144 2.07 8.63 1.38
N VAL A 145 3.33 8.97 1.63
CA VAL A 145 4.20 8.24 2.56
C VAL A 145 4.17 8.97 3.89
N ASP A 146 3.70 8.28 4.92
CA ASP A 146 3.55 8.76 6.27
C ASP A 146 3.96 7.66 7.26
N ASN A 147 5.07 7.86 7.92
CA ASN A 147 5.68 6.90 8.84
C ASN A 147 5.71 7.43 10.29
N THR A 148 5.09 8.58 10.56
CA THR A 148 5.12 9.24 11.87
C THR A 148 3.80 9.06 12.60
N PRO A 149 3.80 8.49 13.80
CA PRO A 149 2.58 8.39 14.61
C PRO A 149 2.04 9.77 15.01
N PRO A 150 0.70 9.90 15.12
CA PRO A 150 0.08 11.11 15.62
C PRO A 150 0.49 11.40 17.07
N VAL A 151 0.28 12.62 17.53
CA VAL A 151 0.52 13.03 18.92
C VAL A 151 -0.81 13.44 19.57
N ILE A 152 -0.89 13.28 20.91
CA ILE A 152 -2.03 13.73 21.71
C ILE A 152 -1.57 14.90 22.57
N GLU A 153 -2.17 16.07 22.38
CA GLU A 153 -1.91 17.28 23.16
C GLU A 153 -3.06 17.63 24.09
N GLY A 154 -2.76 18.35 25.17
CA GLY A 154 -3.76 18.89 26.10
C GLY A 154 -4.66 17.83 26.75
N LEU A 155 -4.19 16.56 26.84
CA LEU A 155 -4.96 15.47 27.45
C LEU A 155 -5.27 15.77 28.91
N LYS A 156 -6.55 15.84 29.26
CA LYS A 156 -7.02 16.15 30.62
C LYS A 156 -8.34 15.48 30.93
N VAL A 157 -8.62 15.35 32.23
CA VAL A 157 -9.92 14.90 32.77
C VAL A 157 -10.67 16.10 33.32
N VAL A 158 -11.93 16.24 32.93
CA VAL A 158 -12.87 17.25 33.47
C VAL A 158 -14.14 16.54 33.90
N GLY A 159 -14.30 16.34 35.20
CA GLY A 159 -15.36 15.47 35.75
C GLY A 159 -15.22 14.03 35.25
N LYS A 160 -16.24 13.52 34.56
CA LYS A 160 -16.22 12.19 33.90
C LYS A 160 -16.01 12.28 32.39
N ARG A 161 -15.33 13.34 31.93
CA ARG A 161 -15.01 13.54 30.50
C ARG A 161 -13.50 13.59 30.31
N VAL A 162 -13.05 12.98 29.22
CA VAL A 162 -11.66 13.04 28.76
C VAL A 162 -11.60 13.95 27.56
N GLN A 163 -10.76 14.97 27.63
CA GLN A 163 -10.58 15.98 26.58
C GLN A 163 -9.14 16.00 26.10
N GLY A 164 -8.95 16.32 24.83
CA GLY A 164 -7.62 16.49 24.22
C GLY A 164 -7.72 16.83 22.76
N VAL A 165 -6.55 16.86 22.12
CA VAL A 165 -6.40 17.12 20.69
C VAL A 165 -5.46 16.07 20.11
N ALA A 166 -5.91 15.40 19.08
CA ALA A 166 -5.09 14.51 18.27
C ALA A 166 -4.51 15.33 17.10
N ILE A 167 -3.21 15.22 16.86
CA ILE A 167 -2.53 15.98 15.79
C ILE A 167 -1.60 15.06 15.04
N ASP A 168 -1.65 15.13 13.71
CA ASP A 168 -0.70 14.52 12.82
C ASP A 168 -0.06 15.55 11.89
N GLY A 169 1.20 15.36 11.52
CA GLY A 169 1.97 16.31 10.71
C GLY A 169 1.81 16.10 9.20
N VAL A 170 1.34 14.95 8.77
CA VAL A 170 1.38 14.52 7.36
C VAL A 170 -0.01 14.17 6.84
N GLY A 171 -0.74 13.30 7.57
CA GLY A 171 -2.05 12.79 7.19
C GLY A 171 -3.18 13.23 8.13
N PRO A 172 -4.45 12.98 7.78
CA PRO A 172 -5.55 13.20 8.70
C PRO A 172 -5.59 12.11 9.78
N ILE A 173 -6.15 12.45 10.94
CA ILE A 173 -6.52 11.48 11.98
C ILE A 173 -7.65 10.59 11.42
N ALA A 174 -7.55 9.29 11.66
CA ALA A 174 -8.52 8.33 11.13
C ALA A 174 -9.40 7.70 12.19
N ARG A 175 -8.88 7.53 13.42
CA ARG A 175 -9.61 6.82 14.49
C ARG A 175 -9.08 7.18 15.85
N ILE A 176 -9.99 7.31 16.82
CA ILE A 176 -9.67 7.45 18.23
C ILE A 176 -10.46 6.42 19.03
N GLU A 177 -9.80 5.73 19.93
CA GLU A 177 -10.38 4.70 20.78
C GLU A 177 -9.94 4.86 22.23
N ILE A 178 -10.80 4.44 23.14
CA ILE A 178 -10.51 4.47 24.58
C ILE A 178 -10.89 3.13 25.21
N ALA A 179 -10.06 2.67 26.14
CA ALA A 179 -10.32 1.49 26.95
C ALA A 179 -9.96 1.72 28.41
N GLN A 180 -10.49 0.93 29.33
CA GLN A 180 -9.95 0.82 30.69
C GLN A 180 -8.62 0.07 30.60
N ALA A 181 -7.60 0.52 31.31
CA ALA A 181 -6.30 -0.11 31.28
C ALA A 181 -6.37 -1.60 31.68
N GLY A 182 -5.79 -2.45 30.80
CA GLY A 182 -5.85 -3.91 30.97
C GLY A 182 -7.10 -4.57 30.39
N SER A 183 -7.99 -3.81 29.73
CA SER A 183 -9.12 -4.34 28.97
C SER A 183 -8.74 -4.48 27.50
N ASP A 184 -9.21 -5.55 26.85
CA ASP A 184 -9.12 -5.76 25.41
C ASP A 184 -10.30 -5.12 24.66
N GLU A 185 -11.29 -4.58 25.38
CA GLU A 185 -12.46 -3.93 24.81
C GLU A 185 -12.20 -2.44 24.57
N TRP A 186 -11.95 -2.07 23.31
CA TRP A 186 -11.77 -0.69 22.88
C TRP A 186 -13.08 -0.08 22.41
N THR A 187 -13.40 1.10 22.92
CA THR A 187 -14.59 1.87 22.54
C THR A 187 -14.16 3.00 21.60
N PRO A 188 -14.57 2.97 20.31
CA PRO A 188 -14.30 4.06 19.40
C PRO A 188 -15.18 5.27 19.74
N PHE A 189 -14.64 6.47 19.49
CA PHE A 189 -15.41 7.71 19.56
C PHE A 189 -14.95 8.70 18.49
N TYR A 190 -15.82 9.66 18.22
CA TYR A 190 -15.61 10.66 17.16
C TYR A 190 -15.04 11.95 17.75
N PRO A 191 -14.38 12.80 16.94
CA PRO A 191 -13.99 14.13 17.31
C PRO A 191 -15.21 15.02 17.58
N THR A 192 -14.98 16.24 18.05
CA THR A 192 -16.06 17.13 18.51
C THR A 192 -17.01 17.55 17.39
N ASP A 193 -16.53 17.64 16.15
CA ASP A 193 -17.33 17.93 14.96
C ASP A 193 -17.98 16.68 14.32
N GLY A 194 -17.58 15.47 14.75
CA GLY A 194 -18.17 14.19 14.35
C GLY A 194 -17.54 13.54 13.11
N ILE A 195 -16.49 14.11 12.52
CA ILE A 195 -15.87 13.63 11.28
C ILE A 195 -14.35 13.58 11.45
N PHE A 196 -13.72 12.49 10.97
CA PHE A 196 -12.27 12.35 10.88
C PHE A 196 -11.79 12.77 9.48
N ASP A 197 -11.42 14.01 9.27
CA ASP A 197 -10.95 14.52 7.97
C ASP A 197 -9.80 15.54 8.05
N GLU A 198 -9.42 15.95 9.27
CA GLU A 198 -8.37 16.92 9.51
C GLU A 198 -7.11 16.31 10.13
N GLN A 199 -5.99 17.01 10.00
CA GLN A 199 -4.73 16.68 10.67
C GLN A 199 -4.78 16.99 12.19
N ARG A 200 -5.78 17.77 12.61
CA ARG A 200 -5.97 18.20 13.98
C ARG A 200 -7.42 17.98 14.40
N GLU A 201 -7.65 17.01 15.28
CA GLU A 201 -8.96 16.60 15.74
C GLU A 201 -9.11 16.87 17.25
N GLU A 202 -10.09 17.68 17.62
CA GLU A 202 -10.43 17.92 19.02
C GLU A 202 -11.43 16.88 19.49
N PHE A 203 -11.25 16.38 20.70
CA PHE A 203 -12.15 15.39 21.27
C PHE A 203 -12.55 15.70 22.71
N ASP A 204 -13.80 15.33 23.03
CA ASP A 204 -14.38 15.43 24.36
C ASP A 204 -15.35 14.26 24.57
N VAL A 205 -14.90 13.19 25.24
CA VAL A 205 -15.62 11.93 25.39
C VAL A 205 -16.10 11.72 26.83
N ASP A 206 -17.37 11.33 26.99
CA ASP A 206 -17.92 10.92 28.28
C ASP A 206 -17.54 9.49 28.58
N VAL A 207 -16.78 9.27 29.66
CA VAL A 207 -16.27 7.97 30.07
C VAL A 207 -17.03 7.40 31.30
N SER A 208 -18.17 7.96 31.66
CA SER A 208 -18.94 7.54 32.85
C SER A 208 -19.41 6.08 32.78
N LYS A 209 -19.70 5.58 31.56
CA LYS A 209 -20.09 4.18 31.32
C LYS A 209 -18.89 3.25 31.30
N LEU A 210 -17.77 3.72 30.75
CA LEU A 210 -16.55 2.94 30.63
C LEU A 210 -15.83 2.78 31.95
N ALA A 211 -15.86 3.82 32.80
CA ALA A 211 -15.25 3.83 34.13
C ALA A 211 -16.28 4.28 35.20
N PRO A 212 -17.25 3.43 35.57
CA PRO A 212 -18.27 3.78 36.54
C PRO A 212 -17.69 4.02 37.92
N VAL A 213 -16.58 3.34 38.25
CA VAL A 213 -15.88 3.44 39.57
C VAL A 213 -14.57 4.19 39.40
N THR A 214 -14.21 5.03 40.33
CA THR A 214 -12.94 5.75 40.39
C THR A 214 -12.14 5.36 41.65
N PRO A 215 -10.80 5.41 41.64
CA PRO A 215 -9.96 5.80 40.50
C PRO A 215 -9.91 4.73 39.40
N ALA A 216 -9.84 5.16 38.14
CA ALA A 216 -9.70 4.27 37.01
C ALA A 216 -8.60 4.80 36.07
N LEU A 217 -7.71 3.91 35.61
CA LEU A 217 -6.74 4.24 34.58
C LEU A 217 -7.36 3.95 33.22
N LEU A 218 -7.43 4.97 32.36
CA LEU A 218 -7.92 4.88 31.00
C LEU A 218 -6.75 4.95 30.04
N THR A 219 -6.86 4.26 28.92
CA THR A 219 -5.87 4.25 27.85
C THR A 219 -6.54 4.70 26.54
N LEU A 220 -5.96 5.70 25.91
CA LEU A 220 -6.39 6.19 24.58
C LEU A 220 -5.43 5.69 23.53
N ARG A 221 -5.97 5.41 22.35
CA ARG A 221 -5.24 5.07 21.16
C ARG A 221 -5.75 5.93 20.00
N VAL A 222 -4.85 6.63 19.33
CA VAL A 222 -5.14 7.49 18.19
C VAL A 222 -4.40 6.98 17.00
N TYR A 223 -5.09 6.82 15.88
CA TYR A 223 -4.55 6.38 14.59
C TYR A 223 -4.66 7.50 13.56
N ASP A 224 -3.65 7.65 12.74
CA ASP A 224 -3.72 8.39 11.49
C ASP A 224 -4.26 7.52 10.34
N LYS A 225 -4.35 8.10 9.15
CA LYS A 225 -4.84 7.41 7.96
C LYS A 225 -3.82 6.40 7.37
N ALA A 226 -2.54 6.52 7.70
CA ALA A 226 -1.49 5.57 7.35
C ALA A 226 -1.36 4.43 8.39
N ASN A 227 -2.31 4.37 9.34
CA ASN A 227 -2.37 3.37 10.42
C ASN A 227 -1.21 3.43 11.43
N ASN A 228 -0.43 4.52 11.44
CA ASN A 228 0.46 4.77 12.57
C ASN A 228 -0.38 5.16 13.78
N PHE A 229 0.09 4.82 14.99
CA PHE A 229 -0.69 5.14 16.18
C PHE A 229 0.14 5.51 17.40
N VAL A 230 -0.49 6.26 18.29
CA VAL A 230 0.03 6.59 19.60
C VAL A 230 -0.90 6.10 20.71
N VAL A 231 -0.30 5.67 21.83
CA VAL A 231 -1.04 5.28 23.03
C VAL A 231 -0.70 6.22 24.17
N ARG A 232 -1.71 6.70 24.91
CA ARG A 232 -1.55 7.51 26.12
C ARG A 232 -2.50 7.04 27.20
N SER A 233 -2.04 7.07 28.43
CA SER A 233 -2.88 6.73 29.59
C SER A 233 -3.20 7.99 30.41
N ILE A 234 -4.40 8.04 31.00
CA ILE A 234 -4.87 9.10 31.88
C ILE A 234 -5.61 8.52 33.05
N LEU A 235 -5.40 9.09 34.26
CA LEU A 235 -6.05 8.66 35.48
C LEU A 235 -7.33 9.48 35.72
N LEU A 236 -8.46 8.77 35.75
CA LEU A 236 -9.75 9.29 36.20
C LEU A 236 -9.77 9.16 37.75
N LYS A 237 -9.87 10.30 38.42
CA LYS A 237 -9.87 10.39 39.90
C LYS A 237 -11.28 10.43 40.44
#